data_f1937a8e83e096ce6f3e1f32b5d526c2
#
_entry.id   f1937a8e83e096ce6f3e1f32b5d526c2
#
_cell.length_a   1.000
_cell.length_b   1.000
_cell.length_c   1.000
_cell.angle_alpha   90.00
_cell.angle_beta   90.00
_cell.angle_gamma   90.00
#
_symmetry.space_group_name_H-M   'P 1'
#
loop_
_entity.id
_entity.type
_entity.pdbx_description
1 polymer ?
#
loop_
_entity_poly.entity_id
_entity_poly.type
_entity_poly.pdbx_seq_one_letter_code
_entity_poly.pdbx_strand_id
1 'polypeptide(L)'
;SRIHSLSGLKVIAIWLIFWWHSWLNNPPCDLGARCCEFFFVASGFLVYYSHKDTSSCTWKASFNAVLRKLAVMWPMHFLAFMICLLLLDREQIFSLSTLVCGILNLSLLQSWFNYEQVFFSFNGPSWFLSSLLFCYFMAPVLLRLIKKKKKAFVYFILAFAIRYTIEELEFYHPDTY
;
A
#
# COMPACT_ATOMS: atom_id res chain seq x y z
N SER A 1 -8.63 1.69 22.28
CA SER A 1 -8.42 3.12 22.51
C SER A 1 -7.88 3.78 21.25
N ARG A 2 -8.48 4.88 20.82
CA ARG A 2 -7.95 5.67 19.69
C ARG A 2 -6.74 6.45 20.19
N ILE A 3 -5.63 6.36 19.44
CA ILE A 3 -4.43 7.16 19.69
C ILE A 3 -4.63 8.47 18.92
N HIS A 4 -5.11 9.53 19.61
CA HIS A 4 -5.46 10.81 18.98
C HIS A 4 -4.26 11.48 18.27
N SER A 5 -3.06 11.40 18.83
CA SER A 5 -1.84 11.92 18.22
C SER A 5 -1.53 11.27 16.86
N LEU A 6 -1.73 9.95 16.76
CA LEU A 6 -1.53 9.23 15.49
C LEU A 6 -2.59 9.61 14.45
N SER A 7 -3.81 9.92 14.90
CA SER A 7 -4.87 10.39 13.99
C SER A 7 -4.54 11.76 13.39
N GLY A 8 -3.98 12.69 14.18
CA GLY A 8 -3.52 13.99 13.69
C GLY A 8 -2.40 13.88 12.67
N LEU A 9 -1.39 13.03 12.96
CA LEU A 9 -0.29 12.78 12.02
C LEU A 9 -0.77 12.19 10.69
N LYS A 10 -1.78 11.31 10.72
CA LYS A 10 -2.39 10.77 9.49
C LYS A 10 -3.04 11.83 8.63
N VAL A 11 -3.71 12.82 9.24
CA VAL A 11 -4.34 13.93 8.51
C VAL A 11 -3.26 14.76 7.80
N ILE A 12 -2.18 15.09 8.50
CA ILE A 12 -1.05 15.81 7.92
C ILE A 12 -0.44 15.01 6.76
N ALA A 13 -0.21 13.71 6.94
CA ALA A 13 0.35 12.85 5.90
C ALA A 13 -0.56 12.75 4.66
N ILE A 14 -1.88 12.66 4.84
CA ILE A 14 -2.84 12.69 3.72
C ILE A 14 -2.75 14.01 2.96
N TRP A 15 -2.64 15.13 3.67
CA TRP A 15 -2.51 16.45 3.07
C TRP A 15 -1.22 16.57 2.24
N LEU A 16 -0.10 16.05 2.74
CA LEU A 16 1.18 16.02 2.02
C LEU A 16 1.14 15.12 0.79
N ILE A 17 0.47 13.97 0.86
CA ILE A 17 0.25 13.09 -0.30
C ILE A 17 -0.62 13.79 -1.35
N PHE A 18 -1.70 14.45 -0.93
CA PHE A 18 -2.55 15.23 -1.82
C PHE A 18 -1.76 16.34 -2.50
N TRP A 19 -0.95 17.08 -1.76
CA TRP A 19 -0.10 18.13 -2.31
C TRP A 19 0.91 17.57 -3.31
N TRP A 20 1.54 16.45 -3.01
CA TRP A 20 2.47 15.76 -3.92
C TRP A 20 1.82 15.42 -5.27
N HIS A 21 0.57 14.97 -5.27
CA HIS A 21 -0.17 14.63 -6.48
C HIS A 21 -0.87 15.85 -7.13
N SER A 22 -0.89 16.99 -6.45
CA SER A 22 -1.46 18.21 -7.02
C SER A 22 -0.43 18.92 -7.88
N TRP A 23 -0.87 19.47 -9.00
CA TRP A 23 -0.05 20.23 -9.95
C TRP A 23 0.40 21.60 -9.40
N LEU A 24 0.09 21.92 -8.15
CA LEU A 24 0.36 23.17 -7.46
C LEU A 24 1.78 23.16 -6.88
N ASN A 25 2.77 23.55 -7.71
CA ASN A 25 4.18 23.74 -7.34
C ASN A 25 4.92 22.47 -6.89
N ASN A 26 6.12 22.27 -7.44
CA ASN A 26 7.03 21.19 -7.06
C ASN A 26 7.16 21.10 -5.53
N PRO A 27 6.57 20.08 -4.89
CA PRO A 27 6.79 19.88 -3.46
C PRO A 27 8.28 19.61 -3.24
N PRO A 28 8.89 20.17 -2.21
CA PRO A 28 10.27 19.85 -1.88
C PRO A 28 10.36 18.39 -1.49
N CYS A 29 11.17 17.60 -2.21
CA CYS A 29 11.51 16.21 -1.93
C CYS A 29 10.36 15.19 -2.09
N ASP A 30 10.71 13.90 -1.98
CA ASP A 30 9.83 12.72 -2.05
C ASP A 30 8.85 12.59 -0.87
N LEU A 31 8.28 13.70 -0.42
CA LEU A 31 7.39 13.76 0.75
C LEU A 31 6.16 12.84 0.60
N GLY A 32 5.62 12.70 -0.61
CA GLY A 32 4.50 11.80 -0.87
C GLY A 32 4.86 10.33 -0.60
N ALA A 33 6.01 9.88 -1.11
CA ALA A 33 6.51 8.53 -0.88
C ALA A 33 6.78 8.29 0.60
N ARG A 34 7.42 9.24 1.30
CA ARG A 34 7.67 9.15 2.76
C ARG A 34 6.39 9.09 3.58
N CYS A 35 5.34 9.79 3.15
CA CYS A 35 4.03 9.70 3.79
C CYS A 35 3.37 8.33 3.59
N CYS A 36 3.55 7.69 2.44
CA CYS A 36 3.11 6.30 2.23
C CYS A 36 3.84 5.33 3.17
N GLU A 37 5.17 5.47 3.31
CA GLU A 37 5.96 4.70 4.28
C GLU A 37 5.45 4.88 5.72
N PHE A 38 5.17 6.11 6.12
CA PHE A 38 4.57 6.40 7.42
C PHE A 38 3.25 5.64 7.62
N PHE A 39 2.38 5.56 6.61
CA PHE A 39 1.12 4.81 6.73
C PHE A 39 1.35 3.30 6.88
N PHE A 40 2.34 2.71 6.20
CA PHE A 40 2.71 1.31 6.42
C PHE A 40 3.18 1.07 7.84
N VAL A 41 4.11 1.89 8.34
CA VAL A 41 4.63 1.80 9.71
C VAL A 41 3.52 1.99 10.75
N ALA A 42 2.69 3.03 10.59
CA ALA A 42 1.58 3.31 11.49
C ALA A 42 0.54 2.19 11.50
N SER A 43 0.28 1.57 10.34
CA SER A 43 -0.64 0.44 10.22
C SER A 43 -0.08 -0.82 10.89
N GLY A 44 1.19 -1.13 10.68
CA GLY A 44 1.88 -2.23 11.35
C GLY A 44 1.90 -2.06 12.87
N PHE A 45 2.18 -0.85 13.35
CA PHE A 45 2.12 -0.52 14.76
C PHE A 45 0.71 -0.75 15.35
N LEU A 46 -0.32 -0.29 14.69
CA LEU A 46 -1.70 -0.46 15.15
C LEU A 46 -2.12 -1.94 15.17
N VAL A 47 -1.72 -2.72 14.19
CA VAL A 47 -1.96 -4.18 14.17
C VAL A 47 -1.26 -4.83 15.35
N TYR A 48 0.02 -4.54 15.59
CA TYR A 48 0.75 -5.06 16.74
C TYR A 48 0.12 -4.63 18.08
N TYR A 49 -0.24 -3.35 18.20
CA TYR A 49 -0.84 -2.80 19.41
C TYR A 49 -2.20 -3.41 19.74
N SER A 50 -3.02 -3.71 18.71
CA SER A 50 -4.33 -4.34 18.89
C SER A 50 -4.26 -5.84 19.19
N HIS A 51 -3.14 -6.51 18.84
CA HIS A 51 -2.92 -7.95 19.02
C HIS A 51 -1.73 -8.20 19.96
N LYS A 52 -1.71 -7.53 21.13
CA LYS A 52 -0.65 -7.74 22.13
C LYS A 52 -0.46 -9.21 22.50
N ASP A 53 -1.57 -9.97 22.54
CA ASP A 53 -1.56 -11.42 22.61
C ASP A 53 -1.62 -12.00 21.19
N THR A 54 -0.46 -12.44 20.69
CA THR A 54 -0.33 -12.99 19.32
C THR A 54 -1.23 -14.19 19.05
N SER A 55 -1.77 -14.85 20.09
CA SER A 55 -2.76 -15.93 19.96
C SER A 55 -4.09 -15.45 19.38
N SER A 56 -4.44 -14.17 19.53
CA SER A 56 -5.67 -13.59 19.01
C SER A 56 -5.61 -13.25 17.52
N CYS A 57 -4.40 -13.18 16.91
CA CYS A 57 -4.23 -12.91 15.49
C CYS A 57 -4.28 -14.19 14.67
N THR A 58 -5.48 -14.61 14.31
CA THR A 58 -5.73 -15.75 13.44
C THR A 58 -5.94 -15.33 12.00
N TRP A 59 -5.81 -16.27 11.04
CA TRP A 59 -6.12 -16.02 9.63
C TRP A 59 -7.56 -15.52 9.43
N LYS A 60 -8.52 -16.07 10.18
CA LYS A 60 -9.92 -15.62 10.16
C LYS A 60 -10.06 -14.18 10.62
N ALA A 61 -9.35 -13.79 11.68
CA ALA A 61 -9.36 -12.41 12.19
C ALA A 61 -8.75 -11.43 11.18
N SER A 62 -7.63 -11.81 10.54
CA SER A 62 -6.99 -11.03 9.49
C SER A 62 -7.86 -10.88 8.26
N PHE A 63 -8.46 -11.95 7.79
CA PHE A 63 -9.40 -11.90 6.66
C PHE A 63 -10.59 -10.99 6.95
N ASN A 64 -11.20 -11.10 8.13
CA ASN A 64 -12.27 -10.21 8.56
C ASN A 64 -11.81 -8.74 8.67
N ALA A 65 -10.55 -8.50 9.05
CA ALA A 65 -9.99 -7.14 9.08
C ALA A 65 -9.82 -6.58 7.66
N VAL A 66 -9.35 -7.39 6.72
CA VAL A 66 -9.28 -7.04 5.29
C VAL A 66 -10.66 -6.72 4.74
N LEU A 67 -11.66 -7.57 4.97
CA LEU A 67 -13.03 -7.34 4.50
C LEU A 67 -13.64 -6.04 5.05
N ARG A 68 -13.44 -5.75 6.33
CA ARG A 68 -13.91 -4.49 6.92
C ARG A 68 -13.23 -3.27 6.29
N LYS A 69 -11.95 -3.37 5.97
CA LYS A 69 -11.24 -2.26 5.29
C LYS A 69 -11.71 -2.11 3.86
N LEU A 70 -11.87 -3.21 3.14
CA LEU A 70 -12.45 -3.21 1.79
C LEU A 70 -13.83 -2.55 1.78
N ALA A 71 -14.73 -2.94 2.70
CA ALA A 71 -16.07 -2.38 2.77
C ALA A 71 -16.09 -0.85 2.91
N VAL A 72 -15.08 -0.27 3.58
CA VAL A 72 -14.97 1.18 3.77
C VAL A 72 -14.29 1.88 2.59
N MET A 73 -13.27 1.28 2.01
CA MET A 73 -12.39 1.93 1.02
C MET A 73 -12.81 1.63 -0.42
N TRP A 74 -13.39 0.45 -0.66
CA TRP A 74 -13.75 -0.02 -2.01
C TRP A 74 -14.76 0.88 -2.74
N PRO A 75 -15.80 1.47 -2.12
CA PRO A 75 -16.73 2.33 -2.83
C PRO A 75 -16.05 3.56 -3.47
N MET A 76 -15.12 4.19 -2.75
CA MET A 76 -14.36 5.32 -3.28
C MET A 76 -13.35 4.88 -4.35
N HIS A 77 -12.72 3.72 -4.16
CA HIS A 77 -11.85 3.13 -5.16
C HIS A 77 -12.61 2.81 -6.45
N PHE A 78 -13.78 2.20 -6.33
CA PHE A 78 -14.67 1.91 -7.47
C PHE A 78 -15.08 3.18 -8.23
N LEU A 79 -15.45 4.24 -7.49
CA LEU A 79 -15.78 5.53 -8.11
C LEU A 79 -14.60 6.10 -8.89
N ALA A 80 -13.40 6.12 -8.27
CA ALA A 80 -12.18 6.57 -8.94
C ALA A 80 -11.85 5.72 -10.18
N PHE A 81 -11.98 4.40 -10.08
CA PHE A 81 -11.82 3.47 -11.19
C PHE A 81 -12.77 3.78 -12.34
N MET A 82 -14.04 4.01 -12.05
CA MET A 82 -15.04 4.35 -13.06
C MET A 82 -14.73 5.68 -13.76
N ILE A 83 -14.26 6.68 -13.01
CA ILE A 83 -13.81 7.96 -13.60
C ILE A 83 -12.63 7.72 -14.54
N CYS A 84 -11.62 6.96 -14.12
CA CYS A 84 -10.48 6.62 -14.97
C CYS A 84 -10.93 5.86 -16.24
N LEU A 85 -11.84 4.91 -16.09
CA LEU A 85 -12.38 4.15 -17.23
C LEU A 85 -13.09 5.05 -18.24
N LEU A 86 -13.85 6.06 -17.77
CA LEU A 86 -14.55 7.02 -18.65
C LEU A 86 -13.58 7.98 -19.37
N LEU A 87 -12.37 8.16 -18.86
CA LEU A 87 -11.34 9.01 -19.47
C LEU A 87 -10.47 8.26 -20.50
N LEU A 88 -10.61 6.94 -20.62
CA LEU A 88 -9.91 6.15 -21.63
C LEU A 88 -10.53 6.33 -23.01
N ASP A 89 -9.68 6.29 -24.04
CA ASP A 89 -10.13 6.25 -25.42
C ASP A 89 -10.86 4.93 -25.74
N ARG A 90 -11.82 4.99 -26.67
CA ARG A 90 -12.64 3.83 -27.04
C ARG A 90 -11.81 2.63 -27.51
N GLU A 91 -10.73 2.87 -28.23
CA GLU A 91 -9.84 1.81 -28.70
C GLU A 91 -9.10 1.11 -27.54
N GLN A 92 -8.74 1.87 -26.51
CA GLN A 92 -8.08 1.35 -25.32
C GLN A 92 -9.01 0.51 -24.44
N ILE A 93 -10.28 0.91 -24.31
CA ILE A 93 -11.26 0.21 -23.45
C ILE A 93 -11.44 -1.24 -23.85
N PHE A 94 -11.42 -1.54 -25.17
CA PHE A 94 -11.65 -2.90 -25.67
C PHE A 94 -10.37 -3.73 -25.84
N SER A 95 -9.20 -3.25 -25.40
CA SER A 95 -7.99 -4.03 -25.45
C SER A 95 -7.96 -5.10 -24.33
N LEU A 96 -7.41 -6.27 -24.65
CA LEU A 96 -7.26 -7.35 -23.68
C LEU A 96 -6.38 -6.92 -22.47
N SER A 97 -5.34 -6.13 -22.74
CA SER A 97 -4.47 -5.60 -21.68
C SER A 97 -5.24 -4.69 -20.72
N THR A 98 -6.07 -3.79 -21.22
CA THR A 98 -6.91 -2.91 -20.39
C THR A 98 -7.91 -3.71 -19.56
N LEU A 99 -8.52 -4.74 -20.15
CA LEU A 99 -9.43 -5.62 -19.41
C LEU A 99 -8.73 -6.32 -18.24
N VAL A 100 -7.56 -6.91 -18.48
CA VAL A 100 -6.76 -7.58 -17.44
C VAL A 100 -6.34 -6.60 -16.36
N CYS A 101 -5.78 -5.45 -16.75
CA CYS A 101 -5.40 -4.38 -15.82
C CYS A 101 -6.62 -3.90 -15.01
N GLY A 102 -7.78 -3.75 -15.64
CA GLY A 102 -9.01 -3.33 -14.98
C GLY A 102 -9.48 -4.33 -13.92
N ILE A 103 -9.46 -5.63 -14.24
CA ILE A 103 -9.82 -6.68 -13.26
C ILE A 103 -8.85 -6.68 -12.08
N LEU A 104 -7.56 -6.60 -12.34
CA LEU A 104 -6.54 -6.58 -11.28
C LEU A 104 -6.64 -5.33 -10.41
N ASN A 105 -6.84 -4.16 -11.01
CA ASN A 105 -7.00 -2.90 -10.30
C ASN A 105 -8.27 -2.90 -9.45
N LEU A 106 -9.41 -3.30 -10.03
CA LEU A 106 -10.70 -3.35 -9.32
C LEU A 106 -10.68 -4.33 -8.15
N SER A 107 -9.92 -5.43 -8.29
CA SER A 107 -9.71 -6.44 -7.23
C SER A 107 -8.64 -6.04 -6.22
N LEU A 108 -7.95 -4.90 -6.41
CA LEU A 108 -6.81 -4.45 -5.60
C LEU A 108 -5.67 -5.49 -5.53
N LEU A 109 -5.39 -6.14 -6.66
CA LEU A 109 -4.30 -7.11 -6.82
C LEU A 109 -3.16 -6.59 -7.70
N GLN A 110 -3.29 -5.42 -8.30
CA GLN A 110 -2.37 -4.85 -9.28
C GLN A 110 -0.94 -4.67 -8.73
N SER A 111 -0.77 -4.35 -7.45
CA SER A 111 0.56 -4.16 -6.84
C SER A 111 1.33 -5.46 -6.58
N TRP A 112 0.75 -6.62 -6.90
CA TRP A 112 1.40 -7.92 -6.74
C TRP A 112 2.21 -8.31 -7.98
N PHE A 113 2.05 -7.54 -9.06
CA PHE A 113 2.73 -7.76 -10.33
C PHE A 113 3.74 -6.64 -10.56
N ASN A 114 4.99 -7.01 -10.84
CA ASN A 114 6.08 -6.05 -11.06
C ASN A 114 6.11 -5.58 -12.53
N TYR A 115 4.97 -5.09 -13.03
CA TYR A 115 4.84 -4.45 -14.33
C TYR A 115 4.24 -3.06 -14.10
N GLU A 116 4.98 -2.01 -14.46
CA GLU A 116 4.59 -0.63 -14.22
C GLU A 116 3.19 -0.31 -14.77
N GLN A 117 2.90 -0.80 -15.97
CA GLN A 117 1.59 -0.63 -16.63
C GLN A 117 0.43 -1.26 -15.86
N VAL A 118 0.67 -2.37 -15.15
CA VAL A 118 -0.33 -3.02 -14.29
C VAL A 118 -0.40 -2.31 -12.94
N PHE A 119 0.77 -2.03 -12.37
CA PHE A 119 0.92 -1.49 -11.03
C PHE A 119 0.23 -0.14 -10.87
N PHE A 120 0.40 0.77 -11.84
CA PHE A 120 -0.21 2.10 -11.85
C PHE A 120 -1.44 2.22 -12.73
N SER A 121 -2.04 1.11 -13.17
CA SER A 121 -3.22 1.14 -14.03
C SER A 121 -4.41 1.85 -13.38
N PHE A 122 -5.23 2.51 -14.19
CA PHE A 122 -6.45 3.23 -13.78
C PHE A 122 -6.19 4.21 -12.62
N ASN A 123 -6.63 3.86 -11.42
CA ASN A 123 -6.41 4.65 -10.22
C ASN A 123 -4.99 4.37 -9.68
N GLY A 124 -3.97 5.04 -10.23
CA GLY A 124 -2.57 4.85 -9.86
C GLY A 124 -2.33 4.79 -8.34
N PRO A 125 -2.77 5.75 -7.52
CA PRO A 125 -2.58 5.73 -6.07
C PRO A 125 -3.12 4.49 -5.35
N SER A 126 -3.99 3.69 -5.98
CA SER A 126 -4.56 2.48 -5.37
C SER A 126 -3.55 1.34 -5.15
N TRP A 127 -2.35 1.42 -5.74
CA TRP A 127 -1.26 0.47 -5.44
C TRP A 127 -0.97 0.38 -3.94
N PHE A 128 -1.00 1.52 -3.27
CA PHE A 128 -0.79 1.58 -1.82
C PHE A 128 -1.86 0.79 -1.06
N LEU A 129 -3.12 0.91 -1.48
CA LEU A 129 -4.24 0.19 -0.87
C LEU A 129 -4.11 -1.33 -1.06
N SER A 130 -3.76 -1.77 -2.26
CA SER A 130 -3.48 -3.17 -2.59
C SER A 130 -2.37 -3.75 -1.70
N SER A 131 -1.23 -3.08 -1.62
CA SER A 131 -0.10 -3.49 -0.77
C SER A 131 -0.44 -3.52 0.72
N LEU A 132 -1.21 -2.53 1.19
CA LEU A 132 -1.63 -2.45 2.58
C LEU A 132 -2.57 -3.60 2.97
N LEU A 133 -3.52 -3.96 2.10
CA LEU A 133 -4.42 -5.09 2.31
C LEU A 133 -3.66 -6.42 2.41
N PHE A 134 -2.63 -6.60 1.56
CA PHE A 134 -1.73 -7.75 1.66
C PHE A 134 -1.04 -7.82 3.03
N CYS A 135 -0.48 -6.69 3.52
CA CYS A 135 0.13 -6.62 4.84
C CYS A 135 -0.85 -7.00 5.97
N TYR A 136 -2.11 -6.55 5.89
CA TYR A 136 -3.14 -6.94 6.85
C TYR A 136 -3.47 -8.44 6.78
N PHE A 137 -3.53 -8.99 5.59
CA PHE A 137 -3.75 -10.43 5.41
C PHE A 137 -2.60 -11.24 6.00
N MET A 138 -1.35 -10.82 5.78
CA MET A 138 -0.14 -11.48 6.29
C MET A 138 0.13 -11.21 7.79
N ALA A 139 -0.67 -10.41 8.47
CA ALA A 139 -0.46 -10.05 9.88
C ALA A 139 -0.23 -11.26 10.81
N PRO A 140 -0.91 -12.43 10.70
CA PRO A 140 -0.63 -13.58 11.58
C PRO A 140 0.79 -14.12 11.44
N VAL A 141 1.33 -14.12 10.23
CA VAL A 141 2.72 -14.54 9.96
C VAL A 141 3.70 -13.51 10.50
N LEU A 142 3.51 -12.24 10.12
CA LEU A 142 4.38 -11.14 10.53
C LEU A 142 4.47 -11.01 12.05
N LEU A 143 3.34 -11.07 12.76
CA LEU A 143 3.33 -10.98 14.22
C LEU A 143 4.04 -12.17 14.90
N ARG A 144 3.95 -13.38 14.32
CA ARG A 144 4.70 -14.54 14.83
C ARG A 144 6.19 -14.38 14.65
N LEU A 145 6.64 -13.83 13.52
CA LEU A 145 8.05 -13.58 13.24
C LEU A 145 8.66 -12.56 14.23
N ILE A 146 7.92 -11.48 14.54
CA ILE A 146 8.42 -10.38 15.40
C ILE A 146 8.14 -10.57 16.90
N LYS A 147 7.63 -11.74 17.32
CA LYS A 147 7.23 -12.02 18.71
C LYS A 147 8.32 -11.72 19.76
N LYS A 148 9.59 -11.90 19.41
CA LYS A 148 10.74 -11.59 20.29
C LYS A 148 11.37 -10.28 19.82
N LYS A 149 11.59 -9.32 20.74
CA LYS A 149 12.20 -8.00 20.44
C LYS A 149 13.51 -8.10 19.67
N LYS A 150 14.39 -9.07 20.04
CA LYS A 150 15.65 -9.32 19.32
C LYS A 150 15.39 -9.74 17.85
N LYS A 151 14.41 -10.61 17.59
CA LYS A 151 14.05 -11.01 16.24
C LYS A 151 13.47 -9.83 15.45
N ALA A 152 12.59 -9.04 16.05
CA ALA A 152 12.04 -7.84 15.41
C ALA A 152 13.14 -6.88 14.97
N PHE A 153 14.15 -6.66 15.80
CA PHE A 153 15.29 -5.82 15.45
C PHE A 153 16.11 -6.41 14.30
N VAL A 154 16.39 -7.73 14.33
CA VAL A 154 17.10 -8.41 13.23
C VAL A 154 16.33 -8.29 11.92
N TYR A 155 15.01 -8.54 11.92
CA TYR A 155 14.19 -8.39 10.71
C TYR A 155 14.13 -6.96 10.22
N PHE A 156 14.12 -5.97 11.11
CA PHE A 156 14.20 -4.56 10.74
C PHE A 156 15.52 -4.25 10.00
N ILE A 157 16.65 -4.69 10.54
CA ILE A 157 17.96 -4.50 9.90
C ILE A 157 18.04 -5.24 8.56
N LEU A 158 17.52 -6.48 8.49
CA LEU A 158 17.48 -7.23 7.23
C LEU A 158 16.61 -6.54 6.17
N ALA A 159 15.43 -6.06 6.54
CA ALA A 159 14.55 -5.34 5.63
C ALA A 159 15.21 -4.04 5.13
N PHE A 160 15.90 -3.32 6.01
CA PHE A 160 16.64 -2.12 5.64
C PHE A 160 17.81 -2.43 4.69
N ALA A 161 18.57 -3.49 4.98
CA ALA A 161 19.66 -3.93 4.12
C ALA A 161 19.18 -4.38 2.73
N ILE A 162 18.08 -5.16 2.69
CA ILE A 162 17.46 -5.60 1.42
C ILE A 162 17.01 -4.38 0.61
N ARG A 163 16.31 -3.43 1.23
CA ARG A 163 15.88 -2.20 0.56
C ARG A 163 17.07 -1.44 -0.02
N TYR A 164 18.10 -1.22 0.78
CA TYR A 164 19.31 -0.53 0.33
C TYR A 164 19.97 -1.24 -0.86
N THR A 165 20.07 -2.58 -0.81
CA THR A 165 20.64 -3.38 -1.91
C THR A 165 19.80 -3.26 -3.19
N ILE A 166 18.47 -3.22 -3.08
CA ILE A 166 17.57 -3.06 -4.24
C ILE A 166 17.76 -1.67 -4.85
N GLU A 167 17.75 -0.61 -4.03
CA GLU A 167 17.97 0.77 -4.49
C GLU A 167 19.32 0.93 -5.21
N GLU A 168 20.39 0.29 -4.71
CA GLU A 168 21.70 0.28 -5.40
C GLU A 168 21.67 -0.50 -6.73
N LEU A 169 20.97 -1.63 -6.78
CA LEU A 169 20.84 -2.41 -8.01
C LEU A 169 20.04 -1.66 -9.08
N GLU A 170 18.96 -0.96 -8.70
CA GLU A 170 18.18 -0.11 -9.61
C GLU A 170 19.02 1.06 -10.13
N PHE A 171 19.87 1.65 -9.28
CA PHE A 171 20.80 2.71 -9.70
C PHE A 171 21.84 2.23 -10.71
N TYR A 172 22.36 1.00 -10.57
CA TYR A 172 23.36 0.43 -11.48
C TYR A 172 22.77 -0.09 -12.80
N HIS A 173 21.47 -0.38 -12.85
CA HIS A 173 20.80 -0.94 -14.04
C HIS A 173 19.50 -0.19 -14.36
N PRO A 174 19.57 1.11 -14.72
CA PRO A 174 18.39 1.92 -15.00
C PRO A 174 17.61 1.46 -16.24
N ASP A 175 18.20 0.66 -17.12
CA ASP A 175 17.64 0.26 -18.42
C ASP A 175 16.95 -1.11 -18.40
N THR A 176 16.72 -1.72 -17.25
CA THR A 176 16.12 -3.07 -17.15
C THR A 176 14.62 -3.07 -16.84
N TYR A 177 13.95 -1.92 -16.92
CA TYR A 177 12.50 -1.78 -16.71
C TYR A 177 11.78 -1.13 -17.88
#